data_6d430d3c81ac49c93dd76a3e09e76401
#
_entry.id   6d430d3c81ac49c93dd76a3e09e76401
#
_cell.length_a   1.000
_cell.length_b   1.000
_cell.length_c   1.000
_cell.angle_alpha   90.00
_cell.angle_beta   90.00
_cell.angle_gamma   90.00
#
_symmetry.space_group_name_H-M   'P 1'
#
loop_
_entity.id
_entity.type
_entity.pdbx_description
1 polymer ?
#
loop_
_entity_poly.entity_id
_entity_poly.type
_entity_poly.pdbx_seq_one_letter_code
_entity_poly.pdbx_strand_id
1 'polypeptide(L)'
;YINDTLMRRVWDEAFSLYGLIAEFADMPEDRSSITFYLNPNAKFHDGSPITPEDILFSLEIFQTKGTPNQKKTYGKVTSTELIGDLGIKMNFINNEDKELPLIIAGFLPIIPKKFYENIDVTKTFLEIPLGSGPYKIDSLDPGRQIKYKRVENYWAKDLPVNKGLYNFDTIIYDYYKDSNVLVEAFKVGEYDFRREYNVKRWLSEYDFKAVQNGEVRLAEMNNDRPVGMNGLVMNTRRDIFNNRNVRLALSYAYDHEWINKTIYQ
;
A
#
# COMPACT_ATOMS: atom_id res chain seq x y z
N TYR A 1 -1.11 2.74 -7.27
CA TYR A 1 -1.09 3.02 -8.72
C TYR A 1 -1.59 4.43 -9.06
N ILE A 2 -2.61 4.94 -8.34
CA ILE A 2 -3.30 6.20 -8.71
C ILE A 2 -2.59 7.42 -8.14
N ASN A 3 -2.05 7.32 -6.93
CA ASN A 3 -1.39 8.43 -6.25
C ASN A 3 0.09 8.12 -6.07
N ASP A 4 0.92 9.10 -6.35
CA ASP A 4 2.32 9.10 -5.99
C ASP A 4 2.51 9.49 -4.52
N THR A 5 3.69 9.18 -4.00
CA THR A 5 4.18 9.57 -2.68
C THR A 5 5.25 10.65 -2.81
N LEU A 6 5.68 11.24 -1.71
CA LEU A 6 6.75 12.26 -1.75
C LEU A 6 8.04 11.69 -2.35
N MET A 7 8.42 10.49 -1.91
CA MET A 7 9.58 9.77 -2.45
C MET A 7 9.19 8.33 -2.78
N ARG A 8 9.88 7.73 -3.73
CA ARG A 8 9.60 6.37 -4.17
C ARG A 8 10.46 5.36 -3.42
N ARG A 9 9.80 4.37 -2.86
CA ARG A 9 10.45 3.18 -2.32
C ARG A 9 10.79 2.21 -3.45
N VAL A 10 12.02 1.70 -3.48
CA VAL A 10 12.41 0.56 -4.31
C VAL A 10 12.37 -0.73 -3.49
N TRP A 11 12.13 -1.85 -4.17
CA TRP A 11 11.81 -3.11 -3.47
C TRP A 11 13.03 -4.00 -3.28
N ASP A 12 14.09 -3.73 -3.99
CA ASP A 12 15.39 -4.45 -4.00
C ASP A 12 16.44 -3.79 -3.10
N GLU A 13 16.15 -2.59 -2.58
CA GLU A 13 17.02 -1.89 -1.64
C GLU A 13 16.27 -1.62 -0.31
N ALA A 14 16.80 -2.17 0.77
CA ALA A 14 16.25 -1.93 2.11
C ALA A 14 16.49 -0.49 2.54
N PHE A 15 15.42 0.17 3.04
CA PHE A 15 15.46 1.54 3.59
C PHE A 15 15.90 2.64 2.62
N SER A 16 15.93 2.37 1.31
CA SER A 16 16.26 3.36 0.29
C SER A 16 15.00 3.98 -0.31
N LEU A 17 15.02 5.30 -0.44
CA LEU A 17 13.98 6.10 -1.09
C LEU A 17 14.62 7.02 -2.13
N TYR A 18 13.94 7.19 -3.25
CA TYR A 18 14.38 8.04 -4.35
C TYR A 18 13.38 9.16 -4.60
N GLY A 19 13.86 10.28 -5.09
CA GLY A 19 13.03 11.44 -5.37
C GLY A 19 11.89 11.12 -6.34
N LEU A 20 10.70 11.64 -6.04
CA LEU A 20 9.50 11.54 -6.86
C LEU A 20 8.76 12.89 -6.81
N ILE A 21 7.63 13.04 -6.09
CA ILE A 21 6.98 14.34 -5.89
C ILE A 21 7.94 15.32 -5.20
N ALA A 22 8.70 14.86 -4.20
CA ALA A 22 9.85 15.60 -3.71
C ALA A 22 11.09 15.19 -4.51
N GLU A 23 11.79 16.17 -5.07
CA GLU A 23 13.05 15.98 -5.78
C GLU A 23 14.15 15.53 -4.82
N PHE A 24 14.20 16.16 -3.64
CA PHE A 24 15.08 15.79 -2.55
C PHE A 24 14.45 16.12 -1.19
N ALA A 25 15.05 15.60 -0.14
CA ALA A 25 14.68 15.89 1.23
C ALA A 25 15.93 16.15 2.07
N ASP A 26 15.81 17.05 3.04
CA ASP A 26 16.84 17.37 4.02
C ASP A 26 16.35 16.97 5.42
N MET A 27 17.22 16.36 6.19
CA MET A 27 16.87 15.82 7.50
C MET A 27 18.07 15.95 8.46
N PRO A 28 17.88 16.50 9.67
CA PRO A 28 18.93 16.55 10.67
C PRO A 28 19.30 15.13 11.17
N GLU A 29 20.50 14.98 11.70
CA GLU A 29 21.00 13.68 12.20
C GLU A 29 20.12 13.06 13.27
N ASP A 30 19.51 13.90 14.13
CA ASP A 30 18.62 13.46 15.20
C ASP A 30 17.24 13.00 14.68
N ARG A 31 16.92 13.26 13.41
CA ARG A 31 15.65 12.95 12.76
C ARG A 31 14.43 13.59 13.44
N SER A 32 14.61 14.73 14.06
CA SER A 32 13.52 15.48 14.72
C SER A 32 12.56 16.14 13.73
N SER A 33 12.99 16.30 12.47
CA SER A 33 12.20 16.87 11.39
C SER A 33 12.65 16.33 10.03
N ILE A 34 11.87 16.62 9.00
CA ILE A 34 12.26 16.42 7.60
C ILE A 34 11.74 17.60 6.77
N THR A 35 12.54 18.08 5.84
CA THR A 35 12.13 19.08 4.86
C THR A 35 12.14 18.46 3.47
N PHE A 36 11.01 18.53 2.78
CA PHE A 36 10.87 18.09 1.40
C PHE A 36 10.88 19.30 0.47
N TYR A 37 11.55 19.17 -0.66
CA TYR A 37 11.57 20.16 -1.74
C TYR A 37 10.94 19.53 -2.98
N LEU A 38 9.82 20.08 -3.42
CA LEU A 38 9.00 19.50 -4.47
C LEU A 38 9.63 19.65 -5.85
N ASN A 39 9.44 18.66 -6.68
CA ASN A 39 9.75 18.73 -8.10
C ASN A 39 8.75 19.68 -8.78
N PRO A 40 9.21 20.77 -9.43
CA PRO A 40 8.32 21.74 -10.06
C PRO A 40 7.52 21.15 -11.25
N ASN A 41 7.91 19.96 -11.75
CA ASN A 41 7.22 19.26 -12.81
C ASN A 41 6.18 18.27 -12.29
N ALA A 42 6.07 18.05 -10.99
CA ALA A 42 5.10 17.15 -10.39
C ALA A 42 3.66 17.64 -10.65
N LYS A 43 2.82 16.73 -11.22
CA LYS A 43 1.46 17.08 -11.68
C LYS A 43 0.47 15.98 -11.38
N PHE A 44 -0.77 16.37 -11.18
CA PHE A 44 -1.91 15.48 -11.21
C PHE A 44 -2.29 15.11 -12.65
N HIS A 45 -3.20 14.14 -12.80
CA HIS A 45 -3.63 13.63 -14.12
C HIS A 45 -4.33 14.68 -14.99
N ASP A 46 -4.88 15.73 -14.41
CA ASP A 46 -5.50 16.87 -15.11
C ASP A 46 -4.47 17.93 -15.55
N GLY A 47 -3.21 17.73 -15.24
CA GLY A 47 -2.12 18.64 -15.54
C GLY A 47 -1.89 19.74 -14.51
N SER A 48 -2.73 19.84 -13.47
CA SER A 48 -2.51 20.79 -12.37
C SER A 48 -1.24 20.43 -11.58
N PRO A 49 -0.46 21.44 -11.11
CA PRO A 49 0.74 21.18 -10.34
C PRO A 49 0.38 20.60 -8.97
N ILE A 50 1.29 19.79 -8.42
CA ILE A 50 1.24 19.35 -7.03
C ILE A 50 1.90 20.41 -6.18
N THR A 51 1.22 20.89 -5.16
CA THR A 51 1.68 21.98 -4.31
C THR A 51 1.93 21.55 -2.87
N PRO A 52 2.67 22.33 -2.06
CA PRO A 52 2.81 22.07 -0.64
C PRO A 52 1.46 22.01 0.11
N GLU A 53 0.45 22.76 -0.35
CA GLU A 53 -0.91 22.71 0.21
C GLU A 53 -1.58 21.35 0.02
N ASP A 54 -1.33 20.65 -1.10
CA ASP A 54 -1.84 19.29 -1.31
C ASP A 54 -1.21 18.31 -0.33
N ILE A 55 0.07 18.51 0.00
CA ILE A 55 0.78 17.67 0.98
C ILE A 55 0.24 17.92 2.39
N LEU A 56 0.05 19.19 2.78
CA LEU A 56 -0.57 19.55 4.06
C LEU A 56 -1.95 18.94 4.19
N PHE A 57 -2.78 19.10 3.16
CA PHE A 57 -4.11 18.53 3.11
C PHE A 57 -4.10 17.00 3.22
N SER A 58 -3.22 16.33 2.48
CA SER A 58 -3.06 14.88 2.55
C SER A 58 -2.71 14.42 3.95
N LEU A 59 -1.72 15.08 4.58
CA LEU A 59 -1.32 14.78 5.95
C LEU A 59 -2.50 14.94 6.92
N GLU A 60 -3.22 16.06 6.86
CA GLU A 60 -4.38 16.35 7.72
C GLU A 60 -5.47 15.28 7.57
N ILE A 61 -5.82 14.89 6.34
CA ILE A 61 -6.81 13.84 6.09
C ILE A 61 -6.41 12.54 6.75
N PHE A 62 -5.17 12.09 6.60
CA PHE A 62 -4.73 10.83 7.17
C PHE A 62 -4.50 10.90 8.69
N GLN A 63 -4.18 12.06 9.24
CA GLN A 63 -4.13 12.29 10.69
C GLN A 63 -5.52 12.24 11.34
N THR A 64 -6.52 12.82 10.68
CA THR A 64 -7.84 13.04 11.30
C THR A 64 -8.89 12.03 10.86
N LYS A 65 -8.90 11.64 9.59
CA LYS A 65 -9.92 10.78 8.97
C LYS A 65 -9.38 9.42 8.50
N GLY A 66 -8.07 9.19 8.57
CA GLY A 66 -7.44 7.93 8.22
C GLY A 66 -7.83 6.75 9.13
N THR A 67 -7.35 5.57 8.79
CA THR A 67 -7.47 4.38 9.64
C THR A 67 -6.79 4.59 11.00
N PRO A 68 -7.11 3.81 12.04
CA PRO A 68 -6.46 3.94 13.35
C PRO A 68 -4.93 3.92 13.28
N ASN A 69 -4.37 3.08 12.41
CA ASN A 69 -2.92 3.00 12.23
C ASN A 69 -2.35 4.26 11.55
N GLN A 70 -3.02 4.78 10.53
CA GLN A 70 -2.63 6.03 9.88
C GLN A 70 -2.68 7.21 10.84
N LYS A 71 -3.77 7.35 11.60
CA LYS A 71 -3.90 8.39 12.64
C LYS A 71 -2.76 8.32 13.66
N LYS A 72 -2.44 7.11 14.14
CA LYS A 72 -1.34 6.89 15.09
C LYS A 72 0.01 7.27 14.49
N THR A 73 0.28 6.88 13.25
CA THR A 73 1.56 7.10 12.58
C THR A 73 1.74 8.57 12.20
N TYR A 74 0.80 9.12 11.43
CA TYR A 74 0.91 10.51 10.94
C TYR A 74 0.63 11.54 12.05
N GLY A 75 -0.11 11.18 13.10
CA GLY A 75 -0.29 12.02 14.28
C GLY A 75 0.99 12.35 15.07
N LYS A 76 2.10 11.69 14.75
CA LYS A 76 3.43 12.02 15.27
C LYS A 76 4.05 13.27 14.62
N VAL A 77 3.52 13.76 13.51
CA VAL A 77 3.86 15.05 12.93
C VAL A 77 3.11 16.13 13.73
N THR A 78 3.85 16.97 14.43
CA THR A 78 3.29 17.98 15.39
C THR A 78 3.08 19.34 14.76
N SER A 79 3.90 19.69 13.80
CA SER A 79 3.78 20.96 13.08
C SER A 79 4.40 20.86 11.68
N THR A 80 3.95 21.72 10.81
CA THR A 80 4.44 21.86 9.45
C THR A 80 4.71 23.32 9.14
N GLU A 81 5.73 23.58 8.33
CA GLU A 81 6.14 24.92 7.91
C GLU A 81 6.36 24.92 6.39
N LEU A 82 5.86 25.94 5.71
CA LEU A 82 6.17 26.16 4.29
C LEU A 82 7.55 26.81 4.15
N ILE A 83 8.38 26.30 3.24
CA ILE A 83 9.72 26.79 2.98
C ILE A 83 9.78 27.27 1.52
N GLY A 84 9.63 28.57 1.31
CA GLY A 84 9.48 29.11 -0.04
C GLY A 84 8.25 28.56 -0.75
N ASP A 85 8.30 28.50 -2.07
CA ASP A 85 7.14 28.13 -2.90
C ASP A 85 6.98 26.60 -3.06
N LEU A 86 8.05 25.81 -2.87
CA LEU A 86 8.07 24.38 -3.16
C LEU A 86 8.57 23.53 -1.97
N GLY A 87 8.83 24.15 -0.82
CA GLY A 87 9.33 23.43 0.35
C GLY A 87 8.29 23.22 1.42
N ILE A 88 8.37 22.10 2.11
CA ILE A 88 7.57 21.80 3.30
C ILE A 88 8.42 21.09 4.34
N LYS A 89 8.47 21.66 5.55
CA LYS A 89 9.11 21.04 6.71
C LYS A 89 8.06 20.42 7.62
N MET A 90 8.34 19.24 8.12
CA MET A 90 7.50 18.49 9.07
C MET A 90 8.32 18.23 10.33
N ASN A 91 7.82 18.68 11.49
CA ASN A 91 8.43 18.45 12.79
C ASN A 91 7.74 17.29 13.51
N PHE A 92 8.48 16.48 14.24
CA PHE A 92 7.99 15.28 14.89
C PHE A 92 7.86 15.46 16.40
N ILE A 93 6.96 14.69 17.04
CA ILE A 93 6.69 14.76 18.47
C ILE A 93 7.94 14.50 19.32
N ASN A 94 8.76 13.58 18.86
CA ASN A 94 10.05 13.22 19.41
C ASN A 94 10.88 12.54 18.31
N ASN A 95 12.14 12.29 18.58
CA ASN A 95 13.04 11.59 17.66
C ASN A 95 13.21 10.10 17.98
N GLU A 96 12.28 9.49 18.70
CA GLU A 96 12.35 8.06 19.07
C GLU A 96 12.06 7.14 17.87
N ASP A 97 11.11 7.56 17.01
CA ASP A 97 10.74 6.79 15.83
C ASP A 97 11.62 7.16 14.64
N LYS A 98 12.75 6.47 14.55
CA LYS A 98 13.75 6.72 13.50
C LYS A 98 13.28 6.35 12.08
N GLU A 99 12.18 5.60 11.95
CA GLU A 99 11.60 5.22 10.65
C GLU A 99 10.52 6.19 10.18
N LEU A 100 9.99 7.04 11.06
CA LEU A 100 8.90 7.96 10.75
C LEU A 100 9.17 8.84 9.51
N PRO A 101 10.35 9.43 9.33
CA PRO A 101 10.65 10.21 8.12
C PRO A 101 10.54 9.38 6.84
N LEU A 102 11.01 8.13 6.84
CA LEU A 102 10.92 7.20 5.71
C LEU A 102 9.48 6.78 5.44
N ILE A 103 8.69 6.57 6.50
CA ILE A 103 7.26 6.22 6.39
C ILE A 103 6.50 7.37 5.74
N ILE A 104 6.72 8.60 6.17
CA ILE A 104 6.07 9.78 5.57
C ILE A 104 6.50 9.93 4.12
N ALA A 105 7.79 9.88 3.85
CA ALA A 105 8.31 10.06 2.50
C ALA A 105 7.80 9.02 1.49
N GLY A 106 7.75 7.74 1.88
CA GLY A 106 7.47 6.63 0.98
C GLY A 106 6.06 6.05 1.05
N PHE A 107 5.22 6.45 2.02
CA PHE A 107 3.89 5.86 2.20
C PHE A 107 2.74 6.86 2.35
N LEU A 108 3.01 8.16 2.54
CA LEU A 108 1.96 9.17 2.51
C LEU A 108 1.52 9.39 1.06
N PRO A 109 0.33 8.92 0.66
CA PRO A 109 -0.17 9.18 -0.70
C PRO A 109 -0.59 10.65 -0.78
N ILE A 110 -0.14 11.35 -1.81
CA ILE A 110 -0.49 12.74 -2.01
C ILE A 110 -1.77 12.82 -2.85
N ILE A 111 -2.79 13.43 -2.27
CA ILE A 111 -4.11 13.58 -2.87
C ILE A 111 -4.42 15.06 -3.18
N PRO A 112 -5.11 15.36 -4.29
CA PRO A 112 -5.42 16.73 -4.66
C PRO A 112 -6.46 17.35 -3.72
N LYS A 113 -6.08 18.42 -3.03
CA LYS A 113 -6.96 19.16 -2.13
C LYS A 113 -8.24 19.58 -2.84
N LYS A 114 -8.13 20.16 -4.03
CA LYS A 114 -9.26 20.65 -4.84
C LYS A 114 -10.33 19.58 -5.09
N PHE A 115 -9.92 18.30 -5.24
CA PHE A 115 -10.87 17.21 -5.46
C PHE A 115 -11.51 16.74 -4.15
N TYR A 116 -10.71 16.61 -3.09
CA TYR A 116 -11.17 15.96 -1.85
C TYR A 116 -11.70 16.91 -0.77
N GLU A 117 -11.51 18.22 -0.86
CA GLU A 117 -11.90 19.18 0.19
C GLU A 117 -13.41 19.17 0.50
N ASN A 118 -14.25 18.83 -0.49
CA ASN A 118 -15.70 18.76 -0.34
C ASN A 118 -16.23 17.32 -0.22
N ILE A 119 -15.35 16.30 -0.16
CA ILE A 119 -15.71 14.89 -0.06
C ILE A 119 -15.54 14.40 1.38
N ASP A 120 -16.58 13.79 1.92
CA ASP A 120 -16.45 13.06 3.19
C ASP A 120 -15.75 11.71 2.95
N VAL A 121 -14.42 11.71 3.05
CA VAL A 121 -13.56 10.52 2.83
C VAL A 121 -13.83 9.37 3.83
N THR A 122 -14.65 9.59 4.86
CA THR A 122 -15.08 8.53 5.79
C THR A 122 -16.23 7.70 5.24
N LYS A 123 -16.89 8.19 4.20
CA LYS A 123 -17.98 7.51 3.49
C LYS A 123 -17.51 6.94 2.17
N THR A 124 -18.21 5.91 1.71
CA THR A 124 -17.99 5.38 0.36
C THR A 124 -18.47 6.42 -0.67
N PHE A 125 -17.60 6.73 -1.62
CA PHE A 125 -17.93 7.53 -2.79
C PHE A 125 -17.52 6.77 -4.06
N LEU A 126 -18.21 6.99 -5.16
CA LEU A 126 -18.02 6.28 -6.44
C LEU A 126 -17.45 7.18 -7.54
N GLU A 127 -17.18 8.44 -7.24
CA GLU A 127 -16.49 9.33 -8.17
C GLU A 127 -15.06 8.83 -8.40
N ILE A 128 -14.65 8.83 -9.67
CA ILE A 128 -13.29 8.42 -10.02
C ILE A 128 -12.32 9.47 -9.50
N PRO A 129 -11.41 9.09 -8.58
CA PRO A 129 -10.50 10.05 -7.98
C PRO A 129 -9.47 10.57 -8.96
N LEU A 130 -9.17 11.85 -8.87
CA LEU A 130 -8.01 12.45 -9.51
C LEU A 130 -6.74 11.99 -8.76
N GLY A 131 -5.76 11.52 -9.50
CA GLY A 131 -4.47 11.09 -8.95
C GLY A 131 -3.29 11.71 -9.67
N SER A 132 -2.09 11.28 -9.30
CA SER A 132 -0.81 11.75 -9.87
C SER A 132 0.03 10.60 -10.43
N GLY A 133 -0.34 9.36 -10.16
CA GLY A 133 0.45 8.17 -10.42
C GLY A 133 0.41 7.66 -11.86
N PRO A 134 1.11 6.56 -12.13
CA PRO A 134 1.26 6.00 -13.50
C PRO A 134 -0.02 5.41 -14.08
N TYR A 135 -1.01 5.13 -13.25
CA TYR A 135 -2.32 4.63 -13.67
C TYR A 135 -3.45 5.50 -13.12
N LYS A 136 -4.54 5.57 -13.87
CA LYS A 136 -5.82 6.14 -13.42
C LYS A 136 -6.92 5.09 -13.51
N ILE A 137 -7.98 5.25 -12.72
CA ILE A 137 -9.17 4.42 -12.87
C ILE A 137 -9.85 4.79 -14.18
N ASP A 138 -10.06 3.80 -15.04
CA ASP A 138 -10.77 3.91 -16.32
C ASP A 138 -12.26 3.64 -16.14
N SER A 139 -12.57 2.57 -15.39
CA SER A 139 -13.95 2.22 -15.03
C SER A 139 -14.01 1.50 -13.68
N LEU A 140 -15.16 1.65 -13.03
CA LEU A 140 -15.47 1.04 -11.74
C LEU A 140 -16.86 0.39 -11.82
N ASP A 141 -16.91 -0.94 -11.65
CA ASP A 141 -18.14 -1.71 -11.42
C ASP A 141 -18.12 -2.18 -9.95
N PRO A 142 -18.87 -1.53 -9.04
CA PRO A 142 -18.78 -1.76 -7.61
C PRO A 142 -19.04 -3.22 -7.22
N GLY A 143 -18.09 -3.82 -6.52
CA GLY A 143 -18.14 -5.20 -6.06
C GLY A 143 -17.84 -6.25 -7.13
N ARG A 144 -17.57 -5.85 -8.36
CA ARG A 144 -17.27 -6.75 -9.46
C ARG A 144 -15.90 -6.52 -10.10
N GLN A 145 -15.61 -5.27 -10.54
CA GLN A 145 -14.39 -5.01 -11.31
C GLN A 145 -13.90 -3.58 -11.12
N ILE A 146 -12.59 -3.41 -11.07
CA ILE A 146 -11.92 -2.12 -11.24
C ILE A 146 -10.93 -2.24 -12.39
N LYS A 147 -11.02 -1.32 -13.35
CA LYS A 147 -10.11 -1.24 -14.49
C LYS A 147 -9.25 0.01 -14.38
N TYR A 148 -7.96 -0.19 -14.44
CA TYR A 148 -6.96 0.88 -14.48
C TYR A 148 -6.40 0.99 -15.89
N LYS A 149 -6.17 2.23 -16.34
CA LYS A 149 -5.51 2.55 -17.60
C LYS A 149 -4.21 3.29 -17.32
N ARG A 150 -3.16 2.94 -18.04
CA ARG A 150 -1.89 3.66 -17.96
C ARG A 150 -2.04 5.11 -18.41
N VAL A 151 -1.38 6.03 -17.74
CA VAL A 151 -1.32 7.44 -18.09
C VAL A 151 -0.14 7.62 -19.05
N GLU A 152 -0.45 7.89 -20.33
CA GLU A 152 0.57 7.98 -21.39
C GLU A 152 1.58 9.11 -21.15
N ASN A 153 1.08 10.24 -20.67
CA ASN A 153 1.87 11.43 -20.35
C ASN A 153 2.10 11.56 -18.84
N TYR A 154 2.29 10.44 -18.15
CA TYR A 154 2.65 10.43 -16.74
C TYR A 154 3.87 11.32 -16.49
N TRP A 155 3.74 12.30 -15.61
CA TRP A 155 4.73 13.34 -15.39
C TRP A 155 6.12 12.79 -14.99
N ALA A 156 6.14 11.70 -14.24
CA ALA A 156 7.36 11.10 -13.70
C ALA A 156 7.89 9.89 -14.52
N LYS A 157 7.36 9.65 -15.73
CA LYS A 157 7.72 8.46 -16.54
C LYS A 157 9.22 8.37 -16.86
N ASP A 158 9.87 9.51 -17.05
CA ASP A 158 11.29 9.59 -17.45
C ASP A 158 12.25 9.71 -16.26
N LEU A 159 11.74 9.79 -15.03
CA LEU A 159 12.58 9.76 -13.83
C LEU A 159 13.30 8.41 -13.74
N PRO A 160 14.60 8.39 -13.38
CA PRO A 160 15.40 7.16 -13.32
C PRO A 160 14.73 6.05 -12.53
N VAL A 161 14.07 6.36 -11.42
CA VAL A 161 13.39 5.41 -10.53
C VAL A 161 12.17 4.74 -11.16
N ASN A 162 11.64 5.29 -12.26
CA ASN A 162 10.45 4.79 -12.95
C ASN A 162 10.77 4.10 -14.30
N LYS A 163 12.00 4.23 -14.79
CA LYS A 163 12.40 3.61 -16.07
C LYS A 163 12.23 2.09 -16.02
N GLY A 164 11.61 1.55 -17.07
CA GLY A 164 11.34 0.11 -17.19
C GLY A 164 10.16 -0.41 -16.38
N LEU A 165 9.41 0.48 -15.73
CA LEU A 165 8.23 0.14 -14.93
C LEU A 165 6.92 0.51 -15.67
N TYR A 166 5.78 0.04 -15.13
CA TYR A 166 4.43 0.37 -15.64
C TYR A 166 4.20 0.00 -17.10
N ASN A 167 4.58 -1.23 -17.45
CA ASN A 167 4.59 -1.73 -18.84
C ASN A 167 3.22 -2.14 -19.36
N PHE A 168 2.23 -2.38 -18.50
CA PHE A 168 0.88 -2.77 -18.92
C PHE A 168 0.05 -1.53 -19.25
N ASP A 169 -0.68 -1.58 -20.37
CA ASP A 169 -1.59 -0.50 -20.76
C ASP A 169 -2.85 -0.50 -19.90
N THR A 170 -3.27 -1.68 -19.49
CA THR A 170 -4.46 -1.90 -18.67
C THR A 170 -4.18 -2.91 -17.57
N ILE A 171 -4.68 -2.63 -16.37
CA ILE A 171 -4.68 -3.56 -15.24
C ILE A 171 -6.12 -3.70 -14.77
N ILE A 172 -6.61 -4.94 -14.71
CA ILE A 172 -7.97 -5.27 -14.31
C ILE A 172 -7.94 -6.06 -13.00
N TYR A 173 -8.74 -5.65 -12.03
CA TYR A 173 -9.00 -6.39 -10.82
C TYR A 173 -10.44 -6.89 -10.83
N ASP A 174 -10.60 -8.20 -10.97
CA ASP A 174 -11.88 -8.88 -10.88
C ASP A 174 -12.10 -9.41 -9.46
N TYR A 175 -13.29 -9.16 -8.91
CA TYR A 175 -13.65 -9.55 -7.56
C TYR A 175 -14.64 -10.71 -7.59
N TYR A 176 -14.28 -11.80 -6.93
CA TYR A 176 -15.10 -13.00 -6.79
C TYR A 176 -15.53 -13.16 -5.33
N LYS A 177 -16.80 -13.49 -5.10
CA LYS A 177 -17.31 -13.73 -3.74
C LYS A 177 -16.84 -15.06 -3.17
N ASP A 178 -16.68 -16.07 -4.04
CA ASP A 178 -16.28 -17.42 -3.66
C ASP A 178 -14.89 -17.74 -4.15
N SER A 179 -14.05 -18.27 -3.26
CA SER A 179 -12.64 -18.57 -3.55
C SER A 179 -12.46 -19.77 -4.49
N ASN A 180 -13.44 -20.69 -4.56
CA ASN A 180 -13.36 -21.83 -5.48
C ASN A 180 -13.71 -21.36 -6.89
N VAL A 181 -14.76 -20.54 -7.03
CA VAL A 181 -15.13 -19.92 -8.31
C VAL A 181 -13.95 -19.11 -8.87
N LEU A 182 -13.27 -18.37 -8.01
CA LEU A 182 -12.08 -17.59 -8.39
C LEU A 182 -10.94 -18.49 -8.91
N VAL A 183 -10.73 -19.68 -8.32
CA VAL A 183 -9.72 -20.65 -8.81
C VAL A 183 -10.13 -21.25 -10.15
N GLU A 184 -11.38 -21.65 -10.28
CA GLU A 184 -11.87 -22.22 -11.55
C GLU A 184 -11.83 -21.20 -12.68
N ALA A 185 -12.14 -19.91 -12.41
CA ALA A 185 -11.97 -18.83 -13.38
C ALA A 185 -10.50 -18.68 -13.83
N PHE A 186 -9.53 -18.83 -12.91
CA PHE A 186 -8.11 -18.84 -13.27
C PHE A 186 -7.74 -20.02 -14.17
N LYS A 187 -8.22 -21.23 -13.84
CA LYS A 187 -7.92 -22.43 -14.62
C LYS A 187 -8.39 -22.36 -16.07
N VAL A 188 -9.47 -21.62 -16.34
CA VAL A 188 -9.98 -21.40 -17.70
C VAL A 188 -9.48 -20.10 -18.37
N GLY A 189 -8.57 -19.37 -17.70
CA GLY A 189 -7.90 -18.20 -18.29
C GLY A 189 -8.69 -16.90 -18.27
N GLU A 190 -9.67 -16.76 -17.35
CA GLU A 190 -10.44 -15.51 -17.22
C GLU A 190 -9.58 -14.35 -16.71
N TYR A 191 -8.45 -14.64 -16.05
CA TYR A 191 -7.47 -13.63 -15.65
C TYR A 191 -6.05 -14.21 -15.61
N ASP A 192 -5.03 -13.33 -15.73
CA ASP A 192 -3.64 -13.70 -16.06
C ASP A 192 -2.75 -13.95 -14.85
N PHE A 193 -3.08 -13.41 -13.68
CA PHE A 193 -2.21 -13.44 -12.51
C PHE A 193 -2.95 -13.73 -11.21
N ARG A 194 -2.46 -14.72 -10.47
CA ARG A 194 -3.00 -15.10 -9.17
C ARG A 194 -1.91 -15.23 -8.12
N ARG A 195 -2.17 -14.71 -6.92
CA ARG A 195 -1.42 -15.07 -5.72
C ARG A 195 -2.18 -16.13 -4.95
N GLU A 196 -1.55 -17.27 -4.68
CA GLU A 196 -2.13 -18.31 -3.83
C GLU A 196 -1.52 -18.25 -2.44
N TYR A 197 -2.38 -18.17 -1.44
CA TYR A 197 -2.01 -18.16 -0.02
C TYR A 197 -2.45 -19.43 0.72
N ASN A 198 -3.26 -20.26 0.08
CA ASN A 198 -3.72 -21.51 0.66
C ASN A 198 -2.76 -22.63 0.26
N VAL A 199 -1.92 -23.06 1.23
CA VAL A 199 -0.89 -24.08 1.02
C VAL A 199 -1.50 -25.39 0.51
N LYS A 200 -2.62 -25.86 1.10
CA LYS A 200 -3.29 -27.06 0.63
C LYS A 200 -3.68 -26.97 -0.84
N ARG A 201 -4.24 -25.82 -1.24
CA ARG A 201 -4.63 -25.60 -2.63
C ARG A 201 -3.40 -25.52 -3.55
N TRP A 202 -2.35 -24.85 -3.13
CA TRP A 202 -1.08 -24.80 -3.86
C TRP A 202 -0.53 -26.19 -4.16
N LEU A 203 -0.57 -27.09 -3.19
CA LEU A 203 -0.03 -28.43 -3.31
C LEU A 203 -0.93 -29.42 -4.10
N SER A 204 -2.24 -29.17 -4.18
CA SER A 204 -3.18 -30.17 -4.71
C SER A 204 -4.05 -29.72 -5.89
N GLU A 205 -4.16 -28.42 -6.20
CA GLU A 205 -5.09 -27.91 -7.20
C GLU A 205 -4.43 -27.28 -8.43
N TYR A 206 -3.09 -27.14 -8.43
CA TYR A 206 -2.34 -26.50 -9.53
C TYR A 206 -1.70 -27.50 -10.51
N ASP A 207 -2.24 -28.74 -10.59
CA ASP A 207 -1.88 -29.72 -11.61
C ASP A 207 -2.99 -29.81 -12.68
N PHE A 208 -3.31 -28.68 -13.33
CA PHE A 208 -4.29 -28.63 -14.40
C PHE A 208 -3.61 -28.46 -15.79
N LYS A 209 -4.37 -28.70 -16.85
CA LYS A 209 -3.85 -28.80 -18.22
C LYS A 209 -2.96 -27.63 -18.66
N ALA A 210 -3.35 -26.39 -18.34
CA ALA A 210 -2.56 -25.22 -18.72
C ALA A 210 -1.18 -25.16 -18.00
N VAL A 211 -1.08 -25.65 -16.76
CA VAL A 211 0.20 -25.81 -16.05
C VAL A 211 1.02 -26.91 -16.71
N GLN A 212 0.43 -28.07 -17.00
CA GLN A 212 1.11 -29.19 -17.64
C GLN A 212 1.64 -28.82 -19.04
N ASN A 213 0.91 -28.00 -19.77
CA ASN A 213 1.31 -27.50 -21.11
C ASN A 213 2.31 -26.33 -21.05
N GLY A 214 2.63 -25.78 -19.87
CA GLY A 214 3.51 -24.63 -19.72
C GLY A 214 2.87 -23.27 -20.07
N GLU A 215 1.56 -23.22 -20.26
CA GLU A 215 0.79 -22.01 -20.48
C GLU A 215 0.64 -21.19 -19.18
N VAL A 216 0.61 -21.85 -18.04
CA VAL A 216 0.63 -21.27 -16.71
C VAL A 216 1.93 -21.65 -15.99
N ARG A 217 2.66 -20.64 -15.52
CA ARG A 217 3.88 -20.82 -14.73
C ARG A 217 3.60 -20.70 -13.25
N LEU A 218 3.96 -21.71 -12.48
CA LEU A 218 4.00 -21.65 -11.02
C LEU A 218 5.35 -21.04 -10.58
N ALA A 219 5.31 -20.11 -9.66
CA ALA A 219 6.50 -19.45 -9.15
C ALA A 219 6.45 -19.31 -7.62
N GLU A 220 7.44 -19.85 -6.95
CA GLU A 220 7.72 -19.61 -5.55
C GLU A 220 8.74 -18.48 -5.44
N MET A 221 8.36 -17.41 -4.71
CA MET A 221 9.19 -16.22 -4.57
C MET A 221 9.67 -16.10 -3.14
N ASN A 222 10.87 -16.54 -2.88
CA ASN A 222 11.51 -16.33 -1.59
C ASN A 222 11.79 -14.85 -1.38
N ASN A 223 11.60 -14.38 -0.16
CA ASN A 223 11.87 -13.01 0.20
C ASN A 223 12.16 -12.90 1.70
N ASP A 224 12.94 -11.89 2.10
CA ASP A 224 13.33 -11.63 3.49
C ASP A 224 12.40 -10.64 4.20
N ARG A 225 11.18 -10.46 3.72
CA ARG A 225 10.22 -9.57 4.37
C ARG A 225 9.77 -10.16 5.70
N PRO A 226 9.50 -9.31 6.72
CA PRO A 226 8.91 -9.77 7.96
C PRO A 226 7.61 -10.52 7.68
N VAL A 227 7.51 -11.73 8.19
CA VAL A 227 6.28 -12.53 8.11
C VAL A 227 5.32 -12.11 9.21
N GLY A 228 4.03 -12.10 8.89
CA GLY A 228 2.98 -11.88 9.87
C GLY A 228 2.84 -13.09 10.81
N MET A 229 2.15 -12.87 11.92
CA MET A 229 1.77 -13.93 12.84
C MET A 229 0.34 -14.40 12.53
N ASN A 230 0.16 -15.70 12.40
CA ASN A 230 -1.15 -16.34 12.39
C ASN A 230 -1.37 -17.04 13.72
N GLY A 231 -2.38 -16.63 14.48
CA GLY A 231 -2.60 -17.18 15.83
C GLY A 231 -3.87 -16.65 16.50
N LEU A 232 -4.14 -17.18 17.68
CA LEU A 232 -5.26 -16.75 18.53
C LEU A 232 -4.86 -15.49 19.31
N VAL A 233 -5.36 -14.34 18.90
CA VAL A 233 -5.15 -13.07 19.60
C VAL A 233 -6.20 -12.94 20.71
N MET A 234 -5.77 -13.01 21.96
CA MET A 234 -6.66 -12.95 23.13
C MET A 234 -6.75 -11.51 23.64
N ASN A 235 -7.98 -10.98 23.70
CA ASN A 235 -8.22 -9.64 24.26
C ASN A 235 -8.07 -9.66 25.79
N THR A 236 -6.90 -9.32 26.31
CA THR A 236 -6.57 -9.33 27.74
C THR A 236 -7.34 -8.27 28.56
N ARG A 237 -8.10 -7.37 27.91
CA ARG A 237 -9.05 -6.46 28.61
C ARG A 237 -10.30 -7.18 29.11
N ARG A 238 -10.57 -8.40 28.61
CA ARG A 238 -11.64 -9.25 29.13
C ARG A 238 -11.10 -10.08 30.29
N ASP A 239 -11.80 -10.13 31.42
CA ASP A 239 -11.36 -10.79 32.65
C ASP A 239 -10.91 -12.22 32.45
N ILE A 240 -11.66 -13.01 31.68
CA ILE A 240 -11.31 -14.41 31.37
C ILE A 240 -9.93 -14.52 30.71
N PHE A 241 -9.55 -13.58 29.84
CA PHE A 241 -8.27 -13.60 29.15
C PHE A 241 -7.18 -12.81 29.86
N ASN A 242 -7.49 -12.08 30.93
CA ASN A 242 -6.50 -11.47 31.80
C ASN A 242 -5.75 -12.53 32.59
N ASN A 243 -6.39 -13.65 32.90
CA ASN A 243 -5.73 -14.78 33.57
C ASN A 243 -4.76 -15.50 32.62
N ARG A 244 -3.46 -15.51 33.00
CA ARG A 244 -2.40 -16.14 32.22
C ARG A 244 -2.63 -17.65 32.01
N ASN A 245 -3.18 -18.36 33.03
CA ASN A 245 -3.39 -19.80 32.97
C ASN A 245 -4.48 -20.17 31.94
N VAL A 246 -5.51 -19.33 31.78
CA VAL A 246 -6.54 -19.52 30.74
C VAL A 246 -5.91 -19.39 29.35
N ARG A 247 -5.07 -18.39 29.12
CA ARG A 247 -4.38 -18.25 27.84
C ARG A 247 -3.45 -19.42 27.56
N LEU A 248 -2.73 -19.88 28.59
CA LEU A 248 -1.83 -21.03 28.47
C LEU A 248 -2.61 -22.33 28.17
N ALA A 249 -3.73 -22.56 28.84
CA ALA A 249 -4.59 -23.70 28.59
C ALA A 249 -5.10 -23.71 27.13
N LEU A 250 -5.52 -22.57 26.61
CA LEU A 250 -5.93 -22.46 25.20
C LEU A 250 -4.77 -22.72 24.22
N SER A 251 -3.54 -22.30 24.58
CA SER A 251 -2.36 -22.58 23.77
C SER A 251 -2.04 -24.09 23.75
N TYR A 252 -2.21 -24.79 24.85
CA TYR A 252 -2.04 -26.24 24.89
C TYR A 252 -3.16 -27.02 24.21
N ALA A 253 -4.38 -26.46 24.18
CA ALA A 253 -5.50 -27.07 23.46
C ALA A 253 -5.38 -26.95 21.92
N TYR A 254 -4.47 -26.09 21.44
CA TYR A 254 -4.22 -25.88 20.03
C TYR A 254 -3.14 -26.85 19.53
N ASP A 255 -3.56 -27.90 18.83
CA ASP A 255 -2.66 -28.90 18.27
C ASP A 255 -1.92 -28.38 17.04
N HIS A 256 -0.85 -27.64 17.30
CA HIS A 256 -0.01 -27.06 16.25
C HIS A 256 0.67 -28.12 15.38
N GLU A 257 1.12 -29.23 15.99
CA GLU A 257 1.81 -30.29 15.26
C GLU A 257 0.89 -30.98 14.26
N TRP A 258 -0.34 -31.29 14.69
CA TRP A 258 -1.35 -31.88 13.81
C TRP A 258 -1.72 -30.92 12.67
N ILE A 259 -1.92 -29.62 12.97
CA ILE A 259 -2.24 -28.61 11.97
C ILE A 259 -1.11 -28.48 10.97
N ASN A 260 0.13 -28.38 11.45
CA ASN A 260 1.29 -28.26 10.59
C ASN A 260 1.42 -29.48 9.66
N LYS A 261 1.32 -30.69 10.21
CA LYS A 261 1.42 -31.94 9.44
C LYS A 261 0.26 -32.16 8.47
N THR A 262 -0.96 -31.72 8.81
CA THR A 262 -2.17 -32.04 8.04
C THR A 262 -2.53 -30.96 7.02
N ILE A 263 -2.28 -29.69 7.36
CA ILE A 263 -2.70 -28.54 6.56
C ILE A 263 -1.55 -27.92 5.79
N TYR A 264 -0.40 -27.76 6.46
CA TYR A 264 0.76 -27.09 5.86
C TYR A 264 1.78 -28.04 5.21
N GLN A 265 1.79 -29.32 5.59
CA GLN A 265 2.62 -30.44 5.06
C GLN A 265 4.11 -30.16 5.08
#